data_0d0be32eca362ecf8abb43dabcef0d37
#
_entry.id   0d0be32eca362ecf8abb43dabcef0d37
#
_cell.length_a   1.000
_cell.length_b   1.000
_cell.length_c   1.000
_cell.angle_alpha   90.00
_cell.angle_beta   90.00
_cell.angle_gamma   90.00
#
_symmetry.space_group_name_H-M   'P 1'
#
loop_
_entity.id
_entity.type
_entity.pdbx_description
1 polymer ?
#
loop_
_entity_poly.entity_id
_entity_poly.type
_entity_poly.pdbx_seq_one_letter_code
_entity_poly.pdbx_strand_id
1 'polypeptide(L)' 'MNKKDIKKLTKDQSIREITKLKKDLFNIRFKKINGQLQNPAEFLKIRKNIARLYSNIGNKND' A
#
# COMPACT_ATOMS: atom_id res chain seq x y z
N MET A 1 1.44 2.41 -7.75
CA MET A 1 2.62 3.29 -7.67
C MET A 1 3.83 2.63 -8.29
N ASN A 2 4.64 3.40 -8.99
CA ASN A 2 5.93 2.93 -9.49
C ASN A 2 7.00 3.05 -8.41
N LYS A 3 8.05 2.23 -8.53
CA LYS A 3 9.20 2.32 -7.62
C LYS A 3 9.80 3.73 -7.59
N LYS A 4 9.84 4.40 -8.74
CA LYS A 4 10.38 5.76 -8.84
C LYS A 4 9.56 6.75 -8.03
N ASP A 5 8.24 6.64 -8.08
CA ASP A 5 7.34 7.53 -7.33
C ASP A 5 7.50 7.32 -5.83
N ILE A 6 7.63 6.07 -5.39
CA ILE A 6 7.84 5.73 -3.99
C ILE A 6 9.16 6.29 -3.48
N LYS A 7 10.22 6.20 -4.27
CA LYS A 7 11.54 6.72 -3.89
C LYS A 7 11.57 8.23 -3.70
N LYS A 8 10.68 8.95 -4.38
CA LYS A 8 10.59 10.41 -4.28
C LYS A 8 9.86 10.86 -3.03
N LEU A 9 9.13 9.97 -2.37
CA LEU A 9 8.35 10.32 -1.18
C LEU A 9 9.26 10.50 0.03
N THR A 10 8.94 11.50 0.85
CA THR A 10 9.58 11.65 2.15
C THR A 10 9.06 10.57 3.10
N LYS A 11 9.72 10.42 4.26
CA LYS A 11 9.26 9.49 5.28
C LYS A 11 7.81 9.75 5.69
N ASP A 12 7.48 11.02 5.94
CA ASP A 12 6.12 11.39 6.34
C ASP A 12 5.10 11.11 5.24
N GLN A 13 5.45 11.41 4.00
CA GLN A 13 4.59 11.12 2.85
C GLN A 13 4.38 9.61 2.70
N SER A 14 5.43 8.83 2.90
CA SER A 14 5.34 7.37 2.83
C SER A 14 4.40 6.82 3.89
N ILE A 15 4.48 7.35 5.11
CA ILE A 15 3.60 6.94 6.21
C ILE A 15 2.14 7.26 5.88
N ARG A 16 1.88 8.43 5.32
CA ARG A 16 0.52 8.81 4.91
C ARG A 16 -0.03 7.88 3.83
N GLU A 17 0.80 7.54 2.85
CA GLU A 17 0.39 6.62 1.79
C GLU A 17 0.14 5.22 2.33
N ILE A 18 0.96 4.75 3.25
CA ILE A 18 0.74 3.46 3.90
C ILE A 18 -0.60 3.45 4.63
N THR A 19 -0.90 4.50 5.40
CA THR A 19 -2.17 4.61 6.11
C THR A 19 -3.36 4.55 5.16
N LYS A 20 -3.26 5.28 4.04
CA LYS A 20 -4.29 5.29 3.01
C LYS A 20 -4.49 3.90 2.39
N LEU A 21 -3.38 3.24 2.03
CA LEU A 21 -3.42 1.93 1.43
C LEU A 21 -3.92 0.86 2.41
N LYS A 22 -3.62 1.00 3.70
CA LYS A 22 -4.17 0.10 4.72
C LYS A 22 -5.69 0.18 4.81
N LYS A 23 -6.24 1.38 4.67
CA LYS A 23 -7.70 1.55 4.63
C LYS A 23 -8.30 0.88 3.41
N ASP A 24 -7.67 1.04 2.26
CA ASP A 24 -8.11 0.38 1.03
C ASP A 24 -8.04 -1.13 1.17
N LEU A 25 -6.98 -1.64 1.77
CA LEU A 25 -6.81 -3.06 2.02
C LEU A 25 -7.92 -3.60 2.93
N PHE A 26 -8.23 -2.86 3.97
CA PHE A 26 -9.30 -3.23 4.91
C PHE A 26 -10.65 -3.30 4.18
N ASN A 27 -10.94 -2.31 3.34
CA ASN A 27 -12.18 -2.28 2.56
C ASN A 27 -12.26 -3.47 1.60
N ILE A 28 -11.15 -3.83 0.97
CA ILE A 28 -11.10 -4.97 0.05
C ILE A 28 -11.33 -6.28 0.80
N ARG A 29 -10.74 -6.43 1.98
CA ARG A 29 -10.97 -7.61 2.82
C ARG A 29 -12.43 -7.73 3.21
N PHE A 30 -13.06 -6.61 3.54
CA PHE A 30 -14.47 -6.58 3.87
C PHE A 30 -15.34 -7.03 2.68
N LYS A 31 -15.04 -6.51 1.49
CA LYS A 31 -15.72 -6.93 0.26
C LYS A 31 -15.54 -8.41 -0.02
N LYS A 32 -14.36 -8.93 0.23
CA LYS A 32 -14.07 -10.36 0.05
C LYS A 32 -14.94 -11.22 0.95
N ILE A 33 -15.11 -10.84 2.21
CA ILE A 33 -15.94 -11.55 3.17
C ILE A 33 -17.39 -11.56 2.69
N ASN A 34 -17.85 -10.46 2.11
CA ASN A 34 -19.22 -10.34 1.61
C ASN A 34 -19.43 -10.93 0.21
N GLY A 35 -18.36 -11.50 -0.37
CA GLY A 35 -18.45 -12.07 -1.71
C GLY A 35 -18.51 -11.04 -2.83
N GLN A 36 -18.20 -9.79 -2.55
CA GLN A 36 -18.29 -8.69 -3.51
C GLN A 36 -16.97 -8.38 -4.23
N LEU A 37 -15.89 -9.08 -3.87
CA LEU A 37 -14.59 -8.85 -4.48
C LEU A 37 -14.56 -9.41 -5.90
N GLN A 38 -14.40 -8.53 -6.89
CA GLN A 38 -14.38 -8.91 -8.29
C GLN A 38 -12.98 -9.03 -8.87
N ASN A 39 -11.98 -8.40 -8.22
CA ASN A 39 -10.63 -8.35 -8.76
C ASN A 39 -9.58 -8.61 -7.67
N PRO A 40 -9.16 -9.88 -7.48
CA PRO A 40 -8.15 -10.21 -6.48
C PRO A 40 -6.76 -9.61 -6.77
N ALA A 41 -6.48 -9.25 -8.03
CA ALA A 41 -5.20 -8.64 -8.39
C ALA A 41 -5.01 -7.27 -7.72
N GLU A 42 -6.09 -6.54 -7.48
CA GLU A 42 -6.05 -5.26 -6.81
C GLU A 42 -5.54 -5.39 -5.37
N PHE A 43 -5.98 -6.42 -4.66
CA PHE A 43 -5.51 -6.74 -3.31
C PHE A 43 -3.99 -6.94 -3.29
N LEU A 44 -3.48 -7.71 -4.25
CA LEU A 44 -2.05 -7.98 -4.35
C LEU A 44 -1.25 -6.72 -4.67
N LYS A 45 -1.77 -5.85 -5.55
CA LYS A 45 -1.12 -4.57 -5.86
C LYS A 45 -0.98 -3.69 -4.62
N ILE A 46 -2.04 -3.58 -3.84
CA ILE A 46 -2.03 -2.76 -2.63
C ILE A 46 -1.01 -3.31 -1.64
N ARG A 47 -0.98 -4.61 -1.42
CA ARG A 47 -0.01 -5.24 -0.53
C ARG A 47 1.43 -4.98 -0.97
N LYS A 48 1.70 -5.09 -2.27
CA LYS A 48 3.03 -4.82 -2.82
C LYS A 48 3.44 -3.36 -2.61
N ASN A 49 2.51 -2.44 -2.84
CA ASN A 49 2.79 -1.02 -2.65
C ASN A 49 3.10 -0.70 -1.18
N ILE A 50 2.36 -1.30 -0.25
CA ILE A 50 2.62 -1.13 1.18
C ILE A 50 4.03 -1.64 1.53
N ALA A 51 4.40 -2.81 1.03
CA ALA A 51 5.72 -3.38 1.29
C ALA A 51 6.83 -2.48 0.75
N ARG A 52 6.64 -1.93 -0.44
CA ARG A 52 7.62 -1.02 -1.05
C ARG A 52 7.75 0.28 -0.25
N LEU A 53 6.64 0.80 0.26
CA LEU A 53 6.66 2.01 1.08
C LEU A 53 7.38 1.78 2.40
N TYR A 54 7.17 0.63 3.05
CA TYR A 54 7.91 0.28 4.25
C TYR A 54 9.41 0.16 3.97
N SER A 55 9.78 -0.46 2.85
CA SER A 55 11.18 -0.55 2.45
C SER A 55 11.80 0.83 2.22
N ASN A 56 11.05 1.73 1.60
CA ASN A 56 11.50 3.10 1.37
C ASN A 56 11.76 3.84 2.69
N ILE A 57 10.88 3.66 3.67
CA ILE A 57 11.04 4.26 5.00
C ILE A 57 12.29 3.68 5.69
N GLY A 58 12.47 2.38 5.63
CA GLY A 58 13.63 1.71 6.19
C GLY A 58 14.94 2.21 5.62
N ASN A 59 14.99 2.40 4.30
CA ASN A 59 16.18 2.91 3.63
C ASN A 59 16.53 4.34 4.03
N LYS A 60 15.53 5.12 4.42
CA LYS A 60 15.75 6.51 4.82
C LYS A 60 16.13 6.68 6.28
N ASN A 61 16.05 5.62 7.06
CA ASN A 61 16.43 5.64 8.46
C ASN A 61 17.92 5.38 8.68
N ASP A 62 18.64 5.13 7.62
CA ASP A 62 20.11 4.97 7.67
C ASP A 62 20.86 6.33 7.62
#